data_62ea817150c755e84825077b58c00bcf
#
_entry.id   62ea817150c755e84825077b58c00bcf
#
_cell.length_a   1.000
_cell.length_b   1.000
_cell.length_c   1.000
_cell.angle_alpha   90.00
_cell.angle_beta   90.00
_cell.angle_gamma   90.00
#
_symmetry.space_group_name_H-M   'P 1'
#
loop_
_entity.id
_entity.type
_entity.pdbx_description
1 polymer ?
#
loop_
_entity_poly.entity_id
_entity_poly.type
_entity_poly.pdbx_seq_one_letter_code
_entity_poly.pdbx_strand_id
1 'polypeptide(L)' 'MKKDIETDLISVIVPIFNVEAYLRPCIESILASTYTTLQIILVNDGSTDHSGEICDEYTRKDTRIE' A
#
# COMPACT_ATOMS: atom_id res chain seq x y z
N MET A 1 -7.68 14.26 21.15
CA MET A 1 -6.85 13.77 20.95
C MET A 1 -5.69 14.11 20.66
N LYS A 2 -5.30 13.95 20.75
CA LYS A 2 -4.41 14.13 20.59
C LYS A 2 -3.44 14.05 20.01
N LYS A 3 -3.16 14.36 20.05
CA LYS A 3 -2.13 14.49 19.67
C LYS A 3 -1.09 13.72 19.16
N ASP A 4 -0.92 13.14 19.43
CA ASP A 4 0.12 12.20 19.20
C ASP A 4 -0.13 11.33 18.02
N ILE A 5 -1.10 11.66 17.24
CA ILE A 5 -1.43 10.91 16.04
C ILE A 5 -0.25 10.84 15.09
N GLU A 6 0.53 11.90 15.02
CA GLU A 6 1.64 11.97 14.08
C GLU A 6 2.79 11.05 14.45
N THR A 7 2.80 10.53 15.69
CA THR A 7 3.83 9.59 16.09
C THR A 7 3.35 8.16 16.00
N ASP A 8 2.07 7.94 15.75
CA ASP A 8 1.52 6.60 15.61
C ASP A 8 1.67 6.12 14.18
N LEU A 9 2.26 4.94 14.03
CA LEU A 9 2.37 4.32 12.72
C LEU A 9 1.09 3.55 12.42
N ILE A 10 0.43 3.92 11.36
CA ILE A 10 -0.78 3.23 10.93
C ILE A 10 -0.41 2.28 9.81
N SER A 11 -0.68 0.99 10.02
CA SER A 11 -0.40 -0.02 9.02
C SER A 11 -1.67 -0.35 8.26
N VAL A 12 -1.58 -0.27 6.95
CA VAL A 12 -2.67 -0.63 6.05
C VAL A 12 -2.28 -1.90 5.34
N ILE A 13 -3.05 -2.96 5.59
CA ILE A 13 -2.77 -4.26 4.99
C ILE A 13 -3.69 -4.43 3.79
N VAL A 14 -3.10 -4.62 2.62
CA VAL A 14 -3.84 -4.74 1.37
C VAL A 14 -3.66 -6.15 0.83
N PRO A 15 -4.68 -7.00 0.93
CA PRO A 15 -4.60 -8.33 0.33
C PRO A 15 -4.74 -8.23 -1.18
N ILE A 16 -3.89 -8.93 -1.89
CA ILE A 16 -3.82 -8.83 -3.34
C ILE A 16 -3.95 -10.21 -3.95
N PHE A 17 -4.97 -10.37 -4.80
CA PHE A 17 -5.13 -11.60 -5.55
C PHE A 17 -5.82 -11.26 -6.86
N ASN A 18 -5.05 -11.27 -7.94
CA ASN A 18 -5.55 -11.04 -9.30
C ASN A 18 -6.40 -9.78 -9.41
N VAL A 19 -5.84 -8.66 -8.92
CA VAL A 19 -6.55 -7.36 -8.92
C VAL A 19 -5.80 -6.35 -9.77
N GLU A 20 -5.11 -6.80 -10.79
CA GLU A 20 -4.27 -5.95 -11.62
C GLU A 20 -5.01 -4.69 -12.09
N ALA A 21 -6.26 -4.83 -12.50
CA ALA A 21 -7.03 -3.72 -13.05
C ALA A 21 -7.33 -2.63 -12.00
N TYR A 22 -7.32 -2.99 -10.73
CA TYR A 22 -7.70 -2.06 -9.66
C TYR A 22 -6.55 -1.68 -8.76
N LEU A 23 -5.41 -2.34 -8.90
CA LEU A 23 -4.34 -2.22 -7.93
C LEU A 23 -3.70 -0.84 -7.94
N ARG A 24 -3.36 -0.32 -9.11
CA ARG A 24 -2.75 1.00 -9.20
C ARG A 24 -3.63 2.10 -8.60
N PRO A 25 -4.91 2.22 -9.00
CA PRO A 25 -5.74 3.26 -8.37
C PRO A 25 -5.94 3.04 -6.88
N CYS A 26 -5.95 1.78 -6.42
CA CYS A 26 -6.07 1.49 -5.00
C CYS A 26 -4.87 2.03 -4.23
N ILE A 27 -3.66 1.70 -4.69
CA ILE A 27 -2.44 2.16 -4.03
C ILE A 27 -2.33 3.68 -4.09
N GLU A 28 -2.64 4.28 -5.25
CA GLU A 28 -2.55 5.72 -5.38
C GLU A 28 -3.52 6.43 -4.45
N SER A 29 -4.70 5.85 -4.26
CA SER A 29 -5.68 6.41 -3.34
C SER A 29 -5.16 6.42 -1.90
N ILE A 30 -4.48 5.35 -1.49
CA ILE A 30 -3.92 5.27 -0.15
C ILE A 30 -2.76 6.27 -0.01
N LEU A 31 -1.91 6.38 -1.02
CA LEU A 31 -0.78 7.28 -0.99
C LEU A 31 -1.21 8.75 -0.98
N ALA A 32 -2.40 9.04 -1.49
CA ALA A 32 -2.93 10.39 -1.50
C ALA A 32 -3.47 10.81 -0.12
N SER A 33 -3.48 9.88 0.84
CA SER A 33 -3.92 10.19 2.20
C SER A 33 -3.04 11.27 2.81
N THR A 34 -3.62 12.06 3.71
CA THR A 34 -2.89 13.12 4.39
C THR A 34 -1.99 12.58 5.51
N TYR A 35 -2.14 11.32 5.88
CA TYR A 35 -1.28 10.71 6.88
C TYR A 35 0.13 10.59 6.36
N THR A 36 1.09 10.98 7.18
CA THR A 36 2.50 10.85 6.82
C THR A 36 3.18 9.66 7.51
N THR A 37 2.60 9.18 8.61
CA THR A 37 3.14 8.02 9.33
C THR A 37 2.38 6.77 8.92
N LEU A 38 2.45 6.44 7.65
CA LEU A 38 1.68 5.37 7.06
C LEU A 38 2.61 4.27 6.58
N GLN A 39 2.27 3.04 6.87
CA GLN A 39 2.97 1.87 6.34
C GLN A 39 1.96 1.04 5.58
N ILE A 40 2.27 0.75 4.33
CA ILE A 40 1.38 -0.02 3.46
C ILE A 40 2.02 -1.37 3.23
N ILE A 41 1.31 -2.42 3.62
CA ILE A 41 1.80 -3.78 3.49
C ILE A 41 0.95 -4.48 2.42
N LEU A 42 1.59 -4.82 1.32
CA LEU A 42 0.94 -5.49 0.20
C LEU A 42 1.16 -7.00 0.36
N VAL A 43 0.07 -7.73 0.52
CA VAL A 43 0.14 -9.18 0.67
C VAL A 43 -0.35 -9.82 -0.61
N ASN A 44 0.60 -10.26 -1.44
CA ASN A 44 0.28 -10.90 -2.71
C ASN A 44 0.06 -12.39 -2.46
N ASP A 45 -1.17 -12.83 -2.59
CA ASP A 45 -1.58 -14.19 -2.27
C ASP A 45 -1.65 -15.04 -3.55
N GLY A 46 -0.52 -15.18 -4.23
CA GLY A 46 -0.40 -16.06 -5.38
C GLY A 46 -1.06 -15.54 -6.63
N SER A 47 -0.99 -14.24 -6.88
CA SER A 47 -1.56 -13.66 -8.10
C SER A 47 -0.90 -14.25 -9.34
N THR A 48 -1.71 -14.56 -10.34
CA THR A 48 -1.23 -15.06 -11.62
C THR A 48 -1.22 -13.99 -12.69
N ASP A 49 -1.76 -12.81 -12.40
CA ASP A 49 -1.70 -11.66 -13.31
C ASP A 49 -0.47 -10.80 -12.97
N HIS A 50 -0.47 -9.55 -13.39
CA HIS A 50 0.66 -8.65 -13.16
C HIS A 50 0.62 -7.94 -11.81
N SER A 51 -0.26 -8.38 -10.90
CA SER A 51 -0.36 -7.75 -9.57
C SER A 51 0.97 -7.75 -8.83
N GLY A 52 1.71 -8.87 -8.88
CA GLY A 52 3.00 -8.97 -8.21
C GLY A 52 4.01 -7.97 -8.74
N GLU A 53 4.05 -7.79 -10.05
CA GLU A 53 4.96 -6.83 -10.66
C GLU A 53 4.62 -5.41 -10.28
N ILE A 54 3.32 -5.10 -10.18
CA ILE A 54 2.88 -3.78 -9.76
C ILE A 54 3.27 -3.53 -8.32
N CYS A 55 3.13 -4.52 -7.46
CA CYS A 55 3.57 -4.41 -6.06
C CYS A 55 5.05 -4.09 -5.99
N ASP A 56 5.88 -4.81 -6.74
CA ASP A 56 7.32 -4.59 -6.75
C ASP A 56 7.65 -3.19 -7.23
N GLU A 57 6.94 -2.71 -8.23
CA GLU A 57 7.15 -1.36 -8.74
C GLU A 57 6.92 -0.32 -7.65
N TYR A 58 5.84 -0.45 -6.90
CA TYR A 58 5.49 0.52 -5.87
C TYR A 58 6.42 0.44 -4.66
N THR A 59 6.87 -0.76 -4.30
CA THR A 59 7.81 -0.88 -3.18
C THR A 59 9.13 -0.20 -3.49
N ARG A 60 9.52 -0.15 -4.76
CA ARG A 60 10.73 0.57 -5.16
C ARG A 60 10.53 2.07 -5.20
N LYS A 61 9.30 2.53 -5.41
CA LYS A 61 9.00 3.95 -5.56
C LYS A 61 8.78 4.66 -4.23
N ASP A 62 8.28 3.95 -3.22
CA ASP A 62 7.86 4.58 -1.98
C ASP A 62 8.26 3.71 -0.81
N THR A 63 9.03 4.29 0.11
CA THR A 63 9.55 3.54 1.27
C THR A 63 8.46 3.15 2.25
N ARG A 64 7.27 3.74 2.14
CA ARG A 64 6.16 3.38 3.03
C ARG A 64 5.50 2.07 2.63
N ILE A 65 5.84 1.53 1.47
CA ILE A 65 5.21 0.32 0.92
C ILE A 65 6.16 -0.85 1.06
N GLU A 66 5.63 -1.96 1.55
CA GLU A 66 6.38 -3.20 1.68
C GLU A 66 5.69 -4.34 0.98
#